data_aae26f66151e33a6a538135fd2173259
#
_entry.id   aae26f66151e33a6a538135fd2173259
#
_cell.length_a   1.000
_cell.length_b   1.000
_cell.length_c   1.000
_cell.angle_alpha   90.00
_cell.angle_beta   90.00
_cell.angle_gamma   90.00
#
_symmetry.space_group_name_H-M   'P 1'
#
loop_
_entity.id
_entity.type
_entity.pdbx_description
1 polymer ?
#
loop_
_entity_poly.entity_id
_entity_poly.type
_entity_poly.pdbx_seq_one_letter_code
_entity_poly.pdbx_strand_id
1 'polypeptide(L)'
;MSSKGEAQQPSTPEMAEILSDFSQFYIVLLLNEGPIHGYGIMRAFLNRTGNKLSAGTLYPFLQKMESMGLVNKTKKSTGNRPKIVYTLTRKGRKFTERLFKRFSAMTASALEPSLETCASCGAKVYDGAHYEEVDGVTLGFCCIHCARAYKHDIIADHTHGEKG
;
A
#
# COMPACT_ATOMS: atom_id res chain seq x y z
N MET A 1 -0.33 -15.26 -18.76
CA MET A 1 0.99 -14.66 -18.89
C MET A 1 1.26 -13.92 -17.61
N SER A 2 2.23 -14.41 -16.84
CA SER A 2 2.49 -14.01 -15.45
C SER A 2 3.05 -12.59 -15.38
N SER A 3 2.37 -11.69 -14.68
CA SER A 3 2.92 -10.42 -14.24
C SER A 3 4.02 -10.71 -13.21
N LYS A 4 5.28 -10.60 -13.65
CA LYS A 4 6.43 -10.57 -12.75
C LYS A 4 6.27 -9.36 -11.84
N GLY A 5 6.14 -9.61 -10.52
CA GLY A 5 6.20 -8.56 -9.52
C GLY A 5 7.50 -7.77 -9.68
N GLU A 6 7.36 -6.47 -9.86
CA GLU A 6 8.49 -5.54 -9.80
C GLU A 6 9.16 -5.71 -8.43
N ALA A 7 10.40 -6.17 -8.47
CA ALA A 7 11.24 -6.21 -7.29
C ALA A 7 11.38 -4.76 -6.79
N GLN A 8 10.87 -4.48 -5.58
CA GLN A 8 11.05 -3.20 -4.91
C GLN A 8 12.53 -2.86 -4.92
N GLN A 9 12.87 -1.70 -5.51
CA GLN A 9 14.23 -1.19 -5.54
C GLN A 9 14.73 -1.03 -4.09
N PRO A 10 16.00 -1.39 -3.79
CA PRO A 10 16.52 -1.21 -2.46
C PRO A 10 16.45 0.26 -2.07
N SER A 11 15.93 0.53 -0.87
CA SER A 11 15.85 1.90 -0.32
C SER A 11 17.26 2.48 -0.16
N THR A 12 17.41 3.78 -0.48
CA THR A 12 18.67 4.49 -0.17
C THR A 12 18.89 4.52 1.35
N PRO A 13 20.15 4.71 1.84
CA PRO A 13 20.41 4.80 3.27
C PRO A 13 19.53 5.83 4.00
N GLU A 14 19.29 6.97 3.37
CA GLU A 14 18.44 8.04 3.91
C GLU A 14 16.97 7.61 3.98
N MET A 15 16.48 6.91 2.95
CA MET A 15 15.13 6.37 2.93
C MET A 15 14.95 5.27 3.98
N ALA A 16 15.98 4.42 4.18
CA ALA A 16 15.99 3.40 5.21
C ALA A 16 15.91 3.99 6.63
N GLU A 17 16.60 5.10 6.89
CA GLU A 17 16.55 5.83 8.16
C GLU A 17 15.14 6.39 8.41
N ILE A 18 14.55 7.10 7.47
CA ILE A 18 13.19 7.64 7.59
C ILE A 18 12.16 6.50 7.78
N LEU A 19 12.28 5.41 7.05
CA LEU A 19 11.37 4.27 7.16
C LEU A 19 11.53 3.51 8.48
N SER A 20 12.66 3.62 9.18
CA SER A 20 12.83 3.00 10.50
C SER A 20 11.86 3.57 11.54
N ASP A 21 11.49 4.84 11.44
CA ASP A 21 10.52 5.51 12.31
C ASP A 21 9.08 5.02 12.05
N PHE A 22 8.83 4.42 10.90
CA PHE A 22 7.55 3.79 10.57
C PHE A 22 7.42 2.34 11.04
N SER A 23 8.40 1.83 11.78
CA SER A 23 8.42 0.42 12.23
C SER A 23 7.15 0.02 12.99
N GLN A 24 6.62 0.90 13.84
CA GLN A 24 5.40 0.65 14.60
C GLN A 24 4.16 0.55 13.69
N PHE A 25 4.06 1.42 12.70
CA PHE A 25 2.99 1.37 11.69
C PHE A 25 3.04 0.05 10.90
N TYR A 26 4.25 -0.37 10.49
CA TYR A 26 4.46 -1.62 9.79
C TYR A 26 4.09 -2.86 10.63
N ILE A 27 4.40 -2.85 11.94
CA ILE A 27 3.99 -3.92 12.85
C ILE A 27 2.45 -4.01 12.90
N VAL A 28 1.74 -2.88 12.96
CA VAL A 28 0.27 -2.84 12.93
C VAL A 28 -0.25 -3.38 11.60
N LEU A 29 0.39 -3.04 10.47
CA LEU A 29 0.04 -3.56 9.16
C LEU A 29 0.13 -5.10 9.13
N LEU A 30 1.23 -5.67 9.61
CA LEU A 30 1.44 -7.11 9.67
C LEU A 30 0.44 -7.82 10.59
N LEU A 31 0.09 -7.21 11.73
CA LEU A 31 -0.94 -7.72 12.63
C LEU A 31 -2.34 -7.69 12.01
N ASN A 32 -2.60 -6.75 11.10
CA ASN A 32 -3.87 -6.65 10.38
C ASN A 32 -4.06 -7.76 9.33
N GLU A 33 -2.98 -8.28 8.80
CA GLU A 33 -3.01 -9.40 7.83
C GLU A 33 -3.42 -10.74 8.49
N GLY A 34 -3.25 -10.87 9.80
CA GLY A 34 -3.66 -12.07 10.54
C GLY A 34 -2.81 -12.38 11.77
N PRO A 35 -3.10 -13.52 12.40
CA PRO A 35 -2.34 -14.00 13.56
C PRO A 35 -0.87 -14.27 13.20
N ILE A 36 0.06 -13.67 13.94
CA ILE A 36 1.49 -13.77 13.65
C ILE A 36 2.32 -13.85 14.94
N HIS A 37 3.43 -14.59 14.92
CA HIS A 37 4.37 -14.66 16.04
C HIS A 37 5.49 -13.63 15.89
N GLY A 38 6.17 -13.25 16.99
CA GLY A 38 7.17 -12.18 16.98
C GLY A 38 8.28 -12.37 15.95
N TYR A 39 8.84 -13.58 15.82
CA TYR A 39 9.83 -13.88 14.78
C TYR A 39 9.26 -13.72 13.36
N GLY A 40 7.96 -14.09 13.17
CA GLY A 40 7.27 -13.88 11.89
C GLY A 40 7.17 -12.40 11.52
N ILE A 41 6.86 -11.55 12.50
CA ILE A 41 6.84 -10.08 12.31
C ILE A 41 8.22 -9.58 11.88
N MET A 42 9.29 -9.95 12.60
CA MET A 42 10.65 -9.51 12.29
C MET A 42 11.08 -9.95 10.88
N ARG A 43 10.76 -11.19 10.49
CA ARG A 43 11.07 -11.72 9.16
C ARG A 43 10.28 -11.04 8.05
N ALA A 44 8.97 -10.85 8.25
CA ALA A 44 8.10 -10.19 7.28
C ALA A 44 8.49 -8.72 7.09
N PHE A 45 8.87 -8.05 8.19
CA PHE A 45 9.37 -6.68 8.15
C PHE A 45 10.66 -6.59 7.33
N LEU A 46 11.65 -7.46 7.60
CA LEU A 46 12.90 -7.51 6.84
C LEU A 46 12.64 -7.75 5.33
N ASN A 47 11.79 -8.72 5.00
CA ASN A 47 11.50 -9.07 3.61
C ASN A 47 10.83 -7.93 2.83
N ARG A 48 10.03 -7.08 3.50
CA ARG A 48 9.29 -6.00 2.85
C ARG A 48 10.01 -4.67 2.82
N THR A 49 10.84 -4.42 3.81
CA THR A 49 11.50 -3.11 3.96
C THR A 49 13.01 -3.14 3.70
N GLY A 50 13.60 -4.33 3.64
CA GLY A 50 15.05 -4.51 3.61
C GLY A 50 15.74 -4.21 4.96
N ASN A 51 15.00 -3.71 5.96
CA ASN A 51 15.53 -3.29 7.25
C ASN A 51 15.32 -4.34 8.35
N LYS A 52 16.22 -4.41 9.32
CA LYS A 52 16.08 -5.31 10.46
C LYS A 52 15.25 -4.65 11.56
N LEU A 53 14.20 -5.33 12.00
CA LEU A 53 13.45 -4.96 13.20
C LEU A 53 14.04 -5.67 14.42
N SER A 54 14.52 -4.91 15.41
CA SER A 54 15.10 -5.48 16.64
C SER A 54 14.01 -6.02 17.57
N ALA A 55 14.37 -7.04 18.35
CA ALA A 55 13.50 -7.54 19.43
C ALA A 55 13.21 -6.46 20.49
N GLY A 56 14.19 -5.59 20.75
CA GLY A 56 14.05 -4.45 21.67
C GLY A 56 13.06 -3.40 21.20
N THR A 57 12.81 -3.29 19.90
CA THR A 57 11.77 -2.40 19.34
C THR A 57 10.42 -3.10 19.29
N LEU A 58 10.40 -4.35 18.86
CA LEU A 58 9.16 -5.10 18.64
C LEU A 58 8.40 -5.41 19.92
N TYR A 59 9.06 -6.05 20.89
CA TYR A 59 8.35 -6.57 22.07
C TYR A 59 7.79 -5.49 23.00
N PRO A 60 8.48 -4.38 23.29
CA PRO A 60 7.88 -3.28 24.03
C PRO A 60 6.66 -2.68 23.34
N PHE A 61 6.69 -2.58 22.01
CA PHE A 61 5.54 -2.09 21.26
C PHE A 61 4.35 -3.06 21.31
N LEU A 62 4.57 -4.37 21.15
CA LEU A 62 3.52 -5.38 21.29
C LEU A 62 2.92 -5.39 22.70
N GLN A 63 3.75 -5.21 23.74
CA GLN A 63 3.30 -5.12 25.12
C GLN A 63 2.44 -3.87 25.34
N LYS A 64 2.82 -2.72 24.75
CA LYS A 64 2.01 -1.50 24.76
C LYS A 64 0.67 -1.72 24.06
N MET A 65 0.64 -2.36 22.90
CA MET A 65 -0.59 -2.70 22.18
C MET A 65 -1.49 -3.63 23.02
N GLU A 66 -0.90 -4.59 23.73
CA GLU A 66 -1.62 -5.50 24.62
C GLU A 66 -2.22 -4.75 25.81
N SER A 67 -1.47 -3.87 26.48
CA SER A 67 -1.96 -3.05 27.60
C SER A 67 -3.10 -2.11 27.20
N MET A 68 -3.12 -1.64 25.96
CA MET A 68 -4.21 -0.86 25.38
C MET A 68 -5.42 -1.71 24.97
N GLY A 69 -5.34 -3.04 25.07
CA GLY A 69 -6.38 -3.98 24.67
C GLY A 69 -6.57 -4.07 23.15
N LEU A 70 -5.56 -3.72 22.36
CA LEU A 70 -5.59 -3.76 20.90
C LEU A 70 -5.11 -5.10 20.35
N VAL A 71 -4.27 -5.81 21.09
CA VAL A 71 -3.68 -7.09 20.73
C VAL A 71 -3.87 -8.09 21.85
N ASN A 72 -4.19 -9.33 21.50
CA ASN A 72 -4.14 -10.49 22.37
C ASN A 72 -2.92 -11.33 22.05
N LYS A 73 -2.29 -11.92 23.09
CA LYS A 73 -1.27 -12.93 22.94
C LYS A 73 -1.80 -14.30 23.33
N THR A 74 -1.57 -15.29 22.51
CA THR A 74 -1.99 -16.68 22.73
C THR A 74 -0.80 -17.61 22.56
N LYS A 75 -0.59 -18.52 23.54
CA LYS A 75 0.39 -19.57 23.38
C LYS A 75 -0.21 -20.65 22.48
N LYS A 76 0.39 -20.88 21.30
CA LYS A 76 0.08 -22.01 20.41
C LYS A 76 1.20 -23.03 20.50
N SER A 77 0.86 -24.26 20.84
CA SER A 77 1.80 -25.39 20.78
C SER A 77 1.76 -25.94 19.36
N THR A 78 2.81 -25.69 18.60
CA THR A 78 3.02 -26.26 17.27
C THR A 78 4.36 -26.99 17.31
N GLY A 79 4.35 -28.29 17.51
CA GLY A 79 5.58 -29.08 17.73
C GLY A 79 6.16 -28.91 19.14
N ASN A 80 7.46 -29.20 19.32
CA ASN A 80 8.13 -29.26 20.62
C ASN A 80 8.38 -27.91 21.31
N ARG A 81 7.99 -26.77 20.75
CA ARG A 81 8.20 -25.45 21.38
C ARG A 81 6.95 -24.59 21.27
N PRO A 82 6.38 -24.14 22.40
CA PRO A 82 5.24 -23.22 22.39
C PRO A 82 5.66 -21.87 21.77
N LYS A 83 4.86 -21.38 20.82
CA LYS A 83 5.04 -20.07 20.20
C LYS A 83 3.97 -19.12 20.69
N ILE A 84 4.37 -17.87 20.99
CA ILE A 84 3.43 -16.80 21.29
C ILE A 84 2.98 -16.19 19.97
N VAL A 85 1.67 -16.21 19.72
CA VAL A 85 1.02 -15.63 18.55
C VAL A 85 0.25 -14.39 19.00
N TYR A 86 0.40 -13.32 18.26
CA TYR A 86 -0.29 -12.05 18.47
C TYR A 86 -1.42 -11.91 17.47
N THR A 87 -2.55 -11.39 17.93
CA THR A 87 -3.77 -11.23 17.12
C THR A 87 -4.47 -9.94 17.51
N LEU A 88 -4.94 -9.16 16.54
CA LEU A 88 -5.75 -7.98 16.82
C LEU A 88 -7.07 -8.36 17.51
N THR A 89 -7.43 -7.63 18.57
CA THR A 89 -8.76 -7.70 19.18
C THR A 89 -9.79 -7.02 18.27
N ARG A 90 -11.09 -7.10 18.61
CA ARG A 90 -12.13 -6.32 17.94
C ARG A 90 -11.86 -4.80 18.03
N LYS A 91 -11.39 -4.34 19.20
CA LYS A 91 -10.96 -2.94 19.43
C LYS A 91 -9.74 -2.62 18.56
N GLY A 92 -8.76 -3.53 18.49
CA GLY A 92 -7.57 -3.39 17.67
C GLY A 92 -7.89 -3.24 16.19
N ARG A 93 -8.77 -4.06 15.64
CA ARG A 93 -9.21 -3.94 14.23
C ARG A 93 -9.83 -2.59 13.93
N LYS A 94 -10.76 -2.12 14.76
CA LYS A 94 -11.36 -0.77 14.60
C LYS A 94 -10.32 0.35 14.70
N PHE A 95 -9.35 0.20 15.58
CA PHE A 95 -8.25 1.16 15.70
C PHE A 95 -7.40 1.16 14.42
N THR A 96 -7.03 -0.01 13.91
CA THR A 96 -6.21 -0.18 12.69
C THR A 96 -6.92 0.39 11.46
N GLU A 97 -8.21 0.15 11.28
CA GLU A 97 -9.02 0.74 10.19
C GLU A 97 -8.97 2.27 10.21
N ARG A 98 -9.14 2.88 11.39
CA ARG A 98 -9.06 4.35 11.55
C ARG A 98 -7.66 4.88 11.27
N LEU A 99 -6.63 4.17 11.76
CA LEU A 99 -5.23 4.52 11.54
C LEU A 99 -4.90 4.52 10.05
N PHE A 100 -5.28 3.47 9.33
CA PHE A 100 -4.99 3.33 7.90
C PHE A 100 -5.77 4.35 7.07
N LYS A 101 -7.04 4.59 7.40
CA LYS A 101 -7.84 5.63 6.73
C LYS A 101 -7.18 7.01 6.87
N ARG A 102 -6.69 7.35 8.08
CA ARG A 102 -6.00 8.61 8.32
C ARG A 102 -4.68 8.71 7.56
N PHE A 103 -3.89 7.63 7.58
CA PHE A 103 -2.63 7.56 6.84
C PHE A 103 -2.85 7.66 5.33
N SER A 104 -3.83 6.92 4.80
CA SER A 104 -4.21 6.98 3.39
C SER A 104 -4.61 8.40 2.95
N ALA A 105 -5.40 9.10 3.75
CA ALA A 105 -5.78 10.49 3.45
C ALA A 105 -4.56 11.43 3.41
N MET A 106 -3.62 11.26 4.36
CA MET A 106 -2.39 12.07 4.39
C MET A 106 -1.49 11.79 3.18
N THR A 107 -1.29 10.51 2.85
CA THR A 107 -0.46 10.13 1.69
C THR A 107 -1.11 10.51 0.37
N ALA A 108 -2.43 10.36 0.23
CA ALA A 108 -3.16 10.80 -0.95
C ALA A 108 -2.99 12.31 -1.19
N SER A 109 -3.15 13.13 -0.15
CA SER A 109 -2.97 14.59 -0.24
C SER A 109 -1.54 14.99 -0.63
N ALA A 110 -0.53 14.25 -0.15
CA ALA A 110 0.87 14.51 -0.47
C ALA A 110 1.23 14.10 -1.91
N LEU A 111 0.60 13.04 -2.43
CA LEU A 111 0.87 12.49 -3.76
C LEU A 111 0.05 13.16 -4.86
N GLU A 112 -1.13 13.69 -4.53
CA GLU A 112 -2.08 14.23 -5.51
C GLU A 112 -1.46 15.23 -6.50
N PRO A 113 -0.56 16.17 -6.11
CA PRO A 113 0.06 17.11 -7.06
C PRO A 113 0.98 16.43 -8.08
N SER A 114 1.56 15.27 -7.75
CA SER A 114 2.48 14.52 -8.61
C SER A 114 1.81 13.43 -9.45
N LEU A 115 0.52 13.18 -9.24
CA LEU A 115 -0.20 12.15 -9.96
C LEU A 115 -0.63 12.61 -11.34
N GLU A 116 -0.47 11.73 -12.31
CA GLU A 116 -1.01 11.92 -13.65
C GLU A 116 -2.55 11.99 -13.60
N THR A 117 -3.10 12.73 -14.56
CA THR A 117 -4.55 12.88 -14.69
C THR A 117 -5.01 12.16 -15.95
N CYS A 118 -6.01 11.31 -15.82
CA CYS A 118 -6.61 10.62 -16.97
C CYS A 118 -7.15 11.64 -18.00
N ALA A 119 -6.68 11.53 -19.23
CA ALA A 119 -7.05 12.47 -20.30
C ALA A 119 -8.55 12.43 -20.65
N SER A 120 -9.24 11.33 -20.36
CA SER A 120 -10.67 11.18 -20.64
C SER A 120 -11.56 11.65 -19.50
N CYS A 121 -11.40 11.10 -18.28
CA CYS A 121 -12.34 11.33 -17.17
C CYS A 121 -11.81 12.26 -16.07
N GLY A 122 -10.59 12.75 -16.17
CA GLY A 122 -9.98 13.63 -15.17
C GLY A 122 -9.59 12.95 -13.84
N ALA A 123 -9.76 11.65 -13.69
CA ALA A 123 -9.38 10.93 -12.48
C ALA A 123 -7.87 10.90 -12.30
N LYS A 124 -7.41 11.03 -11.06
CA LYS A 124 -5.99 10.85 -10.71
C LYS A 124 -5.60 9.38 -10.79
N VAL A 125 -4.46 9.11 -11.43
CA VAL A 125 -3.92 7.76 -11.62
C VAL A 125 -2.78 7.53 -10.64
N TYR A 126 -2.99 6.60 -9.69
CA TYR A 126 -2.02 6.27 -8.65
C TYR A 126 -1.00 5.22 -9.11
N ASP A 127 -1.43 4.28 -9.96
CA ASP A 127 -0.60 3.20 -10.48
C ASP A 127 -1.28 2.58 -11.71
N GLY A 128 -0.48 2.00 -12.63
CA GLY A 128 -1.00 1.25 -13.76
C GLY A 128 -1.69 2.11 -14.83
N ALA A 129 -1.23 3.34 -15.09
CA ALA A 129 -1.72 4.14 -16.20
C ALA A 129 -1.65 3.37 -17.53
N HIS A 130 -2.72 3.47 -18.32
CA HIS A 130 -2.76 2.98 -19.68
C HIS A 130 -2.37 4.11 -20.63
N TYR A 131 -1.30 3.92 -21.41
CA TYR A 131 -0.82 4.94 -22.34
C TYR A 131 -1.19 4.58 -23.77
N GLU A 132 -1.71 5.56 -24.51
CA GLU A 132 -1.94 5.44 -25.95
C GLU A 132 -1.50 6.72 -26.67
N GLU A 133 -1.07 6.53 -27.91
CA GLU A 133 -0.75 7.62 -28.82
C GLU A 133 -2.04 8.08 -29.53
N VAL A 134 -2.33 9.39 -29.41
CA VAL A 134 -3.46 10.05 -30.06
C VAL A 134 -2.93 11.32 -30.71
N ASP A 135 -3.09 11.44 -32.02
CA ASP A 135 -2.63 12.58 -32.83
C ASP A 135 -1.14 12.93 -32.61
N GLY A 136 -0.27 11.92 -32.45
CA GLY A 136 1.17 12.08 -32.24
C GLY A 136 1.56 12.48 -30.81
N VAL A 137 0.59 12.48 -29.86
CA VAL A 137 0.83 12.77 -28.44
C VAL A 137 0.52 11.54 -27.61
N THR A 138 1.45 11.16 -26.72
CA THR A 138 1.20 10.08 -25.75
C THR A 138 0.35 10.60 -24.60
N LEU A 139 -0.84 10.04 -24.43
CA LEU A 139 -1.79 10.40 -23.36
C LEU A 139 -1.92 9.26 -22.36
N GLY A 140 -2.03 9.62 -21.07
CA GLY A 140 -2.27 8.69 -19.96
C GLY A 140 -3.76 8.57 -19.63
N PHE A 141 -4.21 7.34 -19.41
CA PHE A 141 -5.60 7.00 -19.06
C PHE A 141 -5.64 6.11 -17.81
N CYS A 142 -6.67 6.24 -16.99
CA CYS A 142 -6.83 5.38 -15.83
C CYS A 142 -7.16 3.92 -16.17
N CYS A 143 -7.66 3.66 -17.37
CA CYS A 143 -7.98 2.32 -17.88
C CYS A 143 -8.18 2.34 -19.39
N ILE A 144 -8.19 1.16 -20.01
CA ILE A 144 -8.43 0.97 -21.44
C ILE A 144 -9.81 1.48 -21.91
N HIS A 145 -10.83 1.49 -21.04
CA HIS A 145 -12.15 2.00 -21.38
C HIS A 145 -12.14 3.51 -21.56
N CYS A 146 -11.41 4.25 -20.73
CA CYS A 146 -11.22 5.69 -20.88
C CYS A 146 -10.45 6.02 -22.16
N ALA A 147 -9.43 5.25 -22.50
CA ALA A 147 -8.69 5.43 -23.75
C ALA A 147 -9.60 5.23 -24.98
N ARG A 148 -10.44 4.20 -24.98
CA ARG A 148 -11.40 3.95 -26.07
C ARG A 148 -12.47 5.04 -26.17
N ALA A 149 -13.03 5.49 -25.04
CA ALA A 149 -14.04 6.56 -25.03
C ALA A 149 -13.45 7.85 -25.60
N TYR A 150 -12.25 8.23 -25.16
CA TYR A 150 -11.56 9.43 -25.63
C TYR A 150 -11.34 9.41 -27.16
N LYS A 151 -10.89 8.28 -27.73
CA LYS A 151 -10.71 8.12 -29.18
C LYS A 151 -12.02 8.20 -29.94
N HIS A 152 -13.09 7.62 -29.37
CA HIS A 152 -14.42 7.69 -29.98
C HIS A 152 -14.94 9.12 -30.07
N ASP A 153 -14.74 9.90 -29.00
CA ASP A 153 -15.20 11.29 -28.93
C ASP A 153 -14.44 12.18 -29.92
N ILE A 154 -13.11 12.00 -30.06
CA ILE A 154 -12.31 12.73 -31.06
C ILE A 154 -12.78 12.40 -32.50
N ILE A 155 -13.03 11.13 -32.80
CA ILE A 155 -13.50 10.73 -34.12
C ILE A 155 -14.88 11.35 -34.41
N ALA A 156 -15.76 11.44 -33.40
CA ALA A 156 -17.06 12.08 -33.56
C ALA A 156 -16.95 13.58 -33.85
N ASP A 157 -16.04 14.29 -33.17
CA ASP A 157 -15.80 15.72 -33.38
C ASP A 157 -15.24 16.02 -34.76
N HIS A 158 -14.32 15.18 -35.29
CA HIS A 158 -13.78 15.33 -36.64
C HIS A 158 -14.83 15.08 -37.74
N THR A 159 -15.83 14.24 -37.47
CA THR A 159 -16.92 13.96 -38.45
C THR A 159 -17.99 15.03 -38.49
N HIS A 160 -18.13 15.87 -37.45
CA HIS A 160 -19.08 16.99 -37.44
C HIS A 160 -18.48 18.31 -37.91
N GLY A 161 -17.16 18.44 -38.04
CA GLY A 161 -16.46 19.65 -38.52
C GLY A 161 -16.46 19.86 -40.02
N GLU A 162 -16.86 18.87 -40.84
CA GLU A 162 -16.83 18.96 -42.33
C GLU A 162 -18.17 19.34 -42.98
N LYS A 163 -19.14 19.84 -42.26
CA LYS A 163 -20.39 20.37 -42.81
C LYS A 163 -20.58 21.82 -42.40
N GLY A 164 -19.81 22.70 -42.98
CA GLY A 164 -19.98 24.14 -42.86
C GLY A 164 -19.43 24.84 -44.10
#